data_70a7db76ebc8bda472985354cf8b552e
#
_entry.id   70a7db76ebc8bda472985354cf8b552e
#
_cell.length_a   1.000
_cell.length_b   1.000
_cell.length_c   1.000
_cell.angle_alpha   90.00
_cell.angle_beta   90.00
_cell.angle_gamma   90.00
#
_symmetry.space_group_name_H-M   'P 1'
#
loop_
_entity.id
_entity.type
_entity.pdbx_description
1 polymer ?
#
loop_
_entity_poly.entity_id
_entity_poly.type
_entity_poly.pdbx_seq_one_letter_code
_entity_poly.pdbx_strand_id
1 'polypeptide(L)'
;MEMESLKELYVEELKDLWSAETQITKALPKMVKAASNPKLKKAFNTHLKQTERQIKRLERIFKELDESPRGKKCVGMEGLIKEAQELIKEKPEAEVLDAGLIAAAQHVEHYEMAGYGCVRTWARQMGEDRQAELLQETLDEEEQTDRLLTDLAESEINVEAEEGEEEQRPATRSRTKQASKRGASRNGGSSSENGNMGADEDETEEEAVGAGSSRSGMM
;
A
#
# COMPACT_ATOMS: atom_id res chain seq x y z
N MET A 1 29.65 9.38 5.54
CA MET A 1 30.29 8.23 4.90
C MET A 1 30.03 8.41 3.41
N GLU A 2 31.06 8.52 2.61
CA GLU A 2 30.88 8.57 1.16
C GLU A 2 30.60 7.13 0.72
N MET A 3 29.47 6.88 0.06
CA MET A 3 29.12 5.57 -0.51
C MET A 3 29.71 5.51 -1.91
N GLU A 4 30.74 4.70 -2.11
CA GLU A 4 31.49 4.64 -3.36
C GLU A 4 31.21 3.35 -4.14
N SER A 5 30.47 2.39 -3.57
CA SER A 5 30.20 1.10 -4.18
C SER A 5 28.77 0.61 -3.95
N LEU A 6 28.29 -0.24 -4.88
CA LEU A 6 27.00 -0.93 -4.73
C LEU A 6 26.97 -1.80 -3.46
N LYS A 7 28.12 -2.37 -3.07
CA LYS A 7 28.22 -3.18 -1.86
C LYS A 7 27.99 -2.35 -0.60
N GLU A 8 28.53 -1.15 -0.52
CA GLU A 8 28.31 -0.25 0.62
C GLU A 8 26.84 0.19 0.69
N LEU A 9 26.23 0.53 -0.44
CA LEU A 9 24.81 0.85 -0.52
C LEU A 9 23.94 -0.34 -0.08
N TYR A 10 24.28 -1.53 -0.51
CA TYR A 10 23.61 -2.78 -0.12
C TYR A 10 23.65 -2.99 1.40
N VAL A 11 24.84 -2.89 2.00
CA VAL A 11 25.00 -3.03 3.46
C VAL A 11 24.20 -1.97 4.22
N GLU A 12 24.22 -0.72 3.76
CA GLU A 12 23.45 0.36 4.39
C GLU A 12 21.94 0.16 4.28
N GLU A 13 21.44 -0.35 3.16
CA GLU A 13 20.03 -0.66 3.00
C GLU A 13 19.60 -1.88 3.83
N LEU A 14 20.46 -2.90 3.94
CA LEU A 14 20.22 -4.01 4.86
C LEU A 14 20.12 -3.55 6.33
N LYS A 15 20.95 -2.57 6.76
CA LYS A 15 20.87 -1.99 8.10
C LYS A 15 19.56 -1.22 8.30
N ASP A 16 19.08 -0.54 7.26
CA ASP A 16 17.79 0.15 7.28
C ASP A 16 16.64 -0.85 7.47
N LEU A 17 16.61 -1.92 6.66
CA LEU A 17 15.64 -3.00 6.77
C LEU A 17 15.68 -3.69 8.13
N TRP A 18 16.86 -4.01 8.66
CA TRP A 18 16.97 -4.59 9.99
C TRP A 18 16.42 -3.66 11.09
N SER A 19 16.64 -2.36 10.94
CA SER A 19 16.05 -1.35 11.83
C SER A 19 14.54 -1.26 11.66
N ALA A 20 14.01 -1.32 10.44
CA ALA A 20 12.58 -1.33 10.15
C ALA A 20 11.90 -2.52 10.84
N GLU A 21 12.34 -3.73 10.56
CA GLU A 21 11.84 -4.98 11.17
C GLU A 21 11.86 -4.92 12.70
N THR A 22 12.96 -4.43 13.30
CA THR A 22 13.07 -4.27 14.75
C THR A 22 12.04 -3.27 15.31
N GLN A 23 11.64 -2.27 14.55
CA GLN A 23 10.60 -1.32 14.93
C GLN A 23 9.21 -1.94 14.80
N ILE A 24 8.97 -2.70 13.73
CA ILE A 24 7.70 -3.40 13.45
C ILE A 24 7.39 -4.41 14.56
N THR A 25 8.38 -5.20 15.03
CA THR A 25 8.16 -6.13 16.15
C THR A 25 7.66 -5.46 17.42
N LYS A 26 7.94 -4.16 17.62
CA LYS A 26 7.46 -3.37 18.76
C LYS A 26 6.11 -2.71 18.49
N ALA A 27 5.77 -2.48 17.22
CA ALA A 27 4.54 -1.84 16.80
C ALA A 27 3.38 -2.84 16.72
N LEU A 28 3.58 -4.00 16.11
CA LEU A 28 2.55 -5.03 15.89
C LEU A 28 1.77 -5.43 17.15
N PRO A 29 2.38 -5.63 18.34
CA PRO A 29 1.60 -5.92 19.55
C PRO A 29 0.62 -4.81 19.93
N LYS A 30 0.91 -3.55 19.59
CA LYS A 30 0.00 -2.42 19.84
C LYS A 30 -1.16 -2.43 18.86
N MET A 31 -0.90 -2.76 17.58
CA MET A 31 -1.93 -2.92 16.56
C MET A 31 -2.87 -4.09 16.89
N VAL A 32 -2.32 -5.25 17.32
CA VAL A 32 -3.11 -6.40 17.81
C VAL A 32 -4.04 -5.99 18.96
N LYS A 33 -3.56 -5.16 19.88
CA LYS A 33 -4.37 -4.69 21.02
C LYS A 33 -5.45 -3.68 20.59
N ALA A 34 -5.15 -2.84 19.59
CA ALA A 34 -6.05 -1.81 19.11
C ALA A 34 -7.15 -2.36 18.19
N ALA A 35 -6.84 -3.34 17.35
CA ALA A 35 -7.79 -3.98 16.46
C ALA A 35 -8.98 -4.58 17.23
N SER A 36 -10.16 -4.61 16.64
CA SER A 36 -11.37 -5.25 17.16
C SER A 36 -11.61 -6.60 16.49
N ASN A 37 -11.46 -6.69 15.17
CA ASN A 37 -11.72 -7.86 14.36
C ASN A 37 -10.75 -9.02 14.68
N PRO A 38 -11.26 -10.23 15.02
CA PRO A 38 -10.40 -11.34 15.40
C PRO A 38 -9.51 -11.89 14.29
N LYS A 39 -9.93 -11.76 13.00
CA LYS A 39 -9.11 -12.19 11.86
C LYS A 39 -7.94 -11.21 11.66
N LEU A 40 -8.18 -9.91 11.81
CA LEU A 40 -7.14 -8.89 11.75
C LEU A 40 -6.12 -9.07 12.88
N LYS A 41 -6.57 -9.30 14.12
CA LYS A 41 -5.68 -9.67 15.23
C LYS A 41 -4.82 -10.88 14.93
N LYS A 42 -5.42 -11.91 14.31
CA LYS A 42 -4.70 -13.13 13.91
C LYS A 42 -3.67 -12.83 12.83
N ALA A 43 -4.01 -12.01 11.83
CA ALA A 43 -3.10 -11.59 10.77
C ALA A 43 -1.87 -10.89 11.37
N PHE A 44 -2.05 -9.87 12.19
CA PHE A 44 -0.95 -9.15 12.85
C PHE A 44 -0.10 -10.05 13.77
N ASN A 45 -0.70 -10.99 14.51
CA ASN A 45 0.06 -11.95 15.32
C ASN A 45 0.86 -12.94 14.47
N THR A 46 0.37 -13.30 13.28
CA THR A 46 1.08 -14.17 12.35
C THR A 46 2.25 -13.40 11.75
N HIS A 47 2.01 -12.19 11.30
CA HIS A 47 3.03 -11.30 10.75
C HIS A 47 4.15 -11.00 11.76
N LEU A 48 3.83 -10.74 13.04
CA LEU A 48 4.85 -10.59 14.09
C LEU A 48 5.85 -11.76 14.14
N LYS A 49 5.36 -12.99 14.00
CA LYS A 49 6.24 -14.17 13.96
C LYS A 49 7.04 -14.29 12.68
N GLN A 50 6.51 -13.77 11.57
CA GLN A 50 7.24 -13.67 10.30
C GLN A 50 8.37 -12.67 10.43
N THR A 51 8.10 -11.45 10.88
CA THR A 51 9.07 -10.38 11.17
C THR A 51 10.22 -10.87 12.06
N GLU A 52 9.93 -11.64 13.12
CA GLU A 52 10.97 -12.24 13.96
C GLU A 52 11.87 -13.24 13.22
N ARG A 53 11.38 -13.91 12.18
CA ARG A 53 12.18 -14.80 11.33
C ARG A 53 12.98 -14.02 10.28
N GLN A 54 12.41 -12.96 9.75
CA GLN A 54 13.02 -12.05 8.78
C GLN A 54 14.23 -11.34 9.38
N ILE A 55 14.13 -10.87 10.62
CA ILE A 55 15.29 -10.36 11.38
C ILE A 55 16.41 -11.39 11.43
N LYS A 56 16.12 -12.66 11.70
CA LYS A 56 17.14 -13.72 11.75
C LYS A 56 17.75 -14.00 10.38
N ARG A 57 16.99 -13.86 9.28
CA ARG A 57 17.55 -13.95 7.93
C ARG A 57 18.52 -12.81 7.65
N LEU A 58 18.17 -11.58 8.01
CA LEU A 58 19.06 -10.43 7.91
C LEU A 58 20.32 -10.60 8.77
N GLU A 59 20.19 -11.03 10.02
CA GLU A 59 21.33 -11.30 10.91
C GLU A 59 22.28 -12.38 10.34
N ARG A 60 21.74 -13.37 9.63
CA ARG A 60 22.56 -14.35 8.94
C ARG A 60 23.32 -13.75 7.76
N ILE A 61 22.66 -12.87 6.97
CA ILE A 61 23.31 -12.14 5.87
C ILE A 61 24.44 -11.26 6.43
N PHE A 62 24.20 -10.49 7.49
CA PHE A 62 25.22 -9.67 8.14
C PHE A 62 26.41 -10.49 8.62
N LYS A 63 26.18 -11.67 9.17
CA LYS A 63 27.26 -12.59 9.58
C LYS A 63 28.10 -13.08 8.37
N GLU A 64 27.47 -13.35 7.24
CA GLU A 64 28.16 -13.76 6.01
C GLU A 64 29.00 -12.61 5.43
N LEU A 65 28.55 -11.36 5.62
CA LEU A 65 29.25 -10.15 5.20
C LEU A 65 30.36 -9.69 6.17
N ASP A 66 30.48 -10.28 7.36
CA ASP A 66 31.32 -9.82 8.49
C ASP A 66 30.99 -8.37 8.91
N GLU A 67 29.68 -8.05 8.89
CA GLU A 67 29.14 -6.72 9.18
C GLU A 67 28.21 -6.73 10.39
N SER A 68 28.02 -5.56 11.02
CA SER A 68 27.04 -5.37 12.11
C SER A 68 25.71 -4.87 11.55
N PRO A 69 24.55 -5.43 11.95
CA PRO A 69 23.24 -4.90 11.57
C PRO A 69 22.90 -3.56 12.22
N ARG A 70 23.65 -3.17 13.25
CA ARG A 70 23.38 -1.97 14.06
C ARG A 70 24.05 -0.73 13.49
N GLY A 71 23.55 0.45 13.91
CA GLY A 71 24.16 1.73 13.59
C GLY A 71 23.30 2.66 12.74
N LYS A 72 22.25 2.15 12.11
CA LYS A 72 21.28 2.95 11.34
C LYS A 72 19.89 2.85 11.96
N LYS A 73 19.15 3.93 11.95
CA LYS A 73 17.73 3.98 12.29
C LYS A 73 16.91 4.24 11.03
N CYS A 74 15.99 3.37 10.72
CA CYS A 74 15.04 3.59 9.64
C CYS A 74 14.04 4.69 10.05
N VAL A 75 14.20 5.87 9.47
CA VAL A 75 13.34 7.03 9.73
C VAL A 75 12.01 6.89 8.99
N GLY A 76 12.02 6.26 7.80
CA GLY A 76 10.81 5.97 7.03
C GLY A 76 9.83 5.11 7.84
N MET A 77 10.32 3.98 8.37
CA MET A 77 9.51 3.09 9.21
C MET A 77 9.06 3.75 10.51
N GLU A 78 9.91 4.55 11.14
CA GLU A 78 9.49 5.33 12.31
C GLU A 78 8.32 6.25 12.00
N GLY A 79 8.33 6.90 10.83
CA GLY A 79 7.25 7.76 10.35
C GLY A 79 5.95 6.98 10.17
N LEU A 80 5.96 5.86 9.44
CA LEU A 80 4.80 5.00 9.22
C LEU A 80 4.20 4.48 10.53
N ILE A 81 5.04 4.02 11.46
CA ILE A 81 4.59 3.56 12.77
C ILE A 81 3.97 4.71 13.58
N LYS A 82 4.49 5.91 13.45
CA LYS A 82 3.94 7.10 14.12
C LYS A 82 2.56 7.46 13.60
N GLU A 83 2.33 7.41 12.29
CA GLU A 83 1.01 7.62 11.68
C GLU A 83 -0.01 6.61 12.20
N ALA A 84 0.33 5.32 12.25
CA ALA A 84 -0.54 4.29 12.83
C ALA A 84 -0.86 4.57 14.31
N GLN A 85 0.11 5.06 15.10
CA GLN A 85 -0.10 5.40 16.50
C GLN A 85 -0.99 6.65 16.68
N GLU A 86 -0.92 7.62 15.79
CA GLU A 86 -1.78 8.80 15.78
C GLU A 86 -3.22 8.39 15.50
N LEU A 87 -3.47 7.54 14.49
CA LEU A 87 -4.79 6.97 14.22
C LEU A 87 -5.38 6.25 15.45
N ILE A 88 -4.59 5.41 16.13
CA ILE A 88 -5.06 4.71 17.35
C ILE A 88 -5.44 5.71 18.46
N LYS A 89 -4.74 6.84 18.58
CA LYS A 89 -5.02 7.88 19.58
C LYS A 89 -6.29 8.66 19.30
N GLU A 90 -6.68 8.81 18.04
CA GLU A 90 -7.92 9.48 17.64
C GLU A 90 -9.16 8.71 18.06
N LYS A 91 -9.04 7.40 18.33
CA LYS A 91 -10.10 6.51 18.81
C LYS A 91 -11.35 6.57 17.92
N PRO A 92 -11.25 6.35 16.62
CA PRO A 92 -12.43 6.23 15.78
C PRO A 92 -13.28 5.02 16.22
N GLU A 93 -14.47 4.87 15.63
CA GLU A 93 -15.29 3.67 15.80
C GLU A 93 -14.49 2.41 15.48
N ALA A 94 -14.83 1.29 16.10
CA ALA A 94 -13.97 0.10 16.10
C ALA A 94 -13.71 -0.45 14.68
N GLU A 95 -14.74 -0.47 13.84
CA GLU A 95 -14.69 -0.96 12.46
C GLU A 95 -13.87 -0.01 11.57
N VAL A 96 -14.02 1.29 11.77
CA VAL A 96 -13.24 2.33 11.07
C VAL A 96 -11.77 2.27 11.49
N LEU A 97 -11.49 2.01 12.78
CA LEU A 97 -10.13 1.80 13.24
C LEU A 97 -9.50 0.57 12.59
N ASP A 98 -10.22 -0.54 12.48
CA ASP A 98 -9.71 -1.76 11.85
C ASP A 98 -9.36 -1.54 10.37
N ALA A 99 -10.20 -0.82 9.62
CA ALA A 99 -9.90 -0.42 8.24
C ALA A 99 -8.64 0.47 8.16
N GLY A 100 -8.52 1.43 9.05
CA GLY A 100 -7.34 2.30 9.15
C GLY A 100 -6.07 1.55 9.56
N LEU A 101 -6.17 0.53 10.43
CA LEU A 101 -5.04 -0.32 10.80
C LEU A 101 -4.55 -1.19 9.64
N ILE A 102 -5.45 -1.66 8.75
CA ILE A 102 -5.06 -2.33 7.51
C ILE A 102 -4.28 -1.38 6.61
N ALA A 103 -4.80 -0.17 6.37
CA ALA A 103 -4.12 0.81 5.54
C ALA A 103 -2.71 1.13 6.07
N ALA A 104 -2.57 1.34 7.37
CA ALA A 104 -1.28 1.58 8.01
C ALA A 104 -0.32 0.38 7.88
N ALA A 105 -0.82 -0.86 7.99
CA ALA A 105 -0.02 -2.06 7.79
C ALA A 105 0.44 -2.17 6.33
N GLN A 106 -0.46 -1.97 5.35
CA GLN A 106 -0.09 -2.02 3.93
C GLN A 106 0.97 -0.98 3.55
N HIS A 107 0.97 0.22 4.15
CA HIS A 107 2.06 1.18 3.96
C HIS A 107 3.41 0.59 4.42
N VAL A 108 3.41 -0.16 5.51
CA VAL A 108 4.62 -0.86 6.03
C VAL A 108 5.04 -1.97 5.06
N GLU A 109 4.12 -2.86 4.64
CA GLU A 109 4.41 -3.94 3.68
C GLU A 109 5.02 -3.38 2.38
N HIS A 110 4.44 -2.31 1.82
CA HIS A 110 4.95 -1.69 0.59
C HIS A 110 6.33 -1.06 0.77
N TYR A 111 6.62 -0.47 1.93
CA TYR A 111 7.97 -0.01 2.26
C TYR A 111 8.96 -1.18 2.25
N GLU A 112 8.62 -2.29 2.89
CA GLU A 112 9.47 -3.48 2.98
C GLU A 112 9.62 -4.17 1.62
N MET A 113 8.55 -4.32 0.86
CA MET A 113 8.60 -4.88 -0.50
C MET A 113 9.54 -4.09 -1.42
N ALA A 114 9.52 -2.76 -1.35
CA ALA A 114 10.43 -1.91 -2.11
C ALA A 114 11.90 -2.13 -1.67
N GLY A 115 12.16 -2.11 -0.37
CA GLY A 115 13.50 -2.32 0.19
C GLY A 115 14.07 -3.71 -0.12
N TYR A 116 13.31 -4.77 0.18
CA TYR A 116 13.71 -6.15 -0.10
C TYR A 116 13.88 -6.42 -1.60
N GLY A 117 13.03 -5.84 -2.45
CA GLY A 117 13.17 -5.92 -3.91
C GLY A 117 14.49 -5.33 -4.41
N CYS A 118 14.90 -4.19 -3.86
CA CYS A 118 16.17 -3.53 -4.18
C CYS A 118 17.37 -4.38 -3.73
N VAL A 119 17.44 -4.73 -2.44
CA VAL A 119 18.61 -5.46 -1.90
C VAL A 119 18.74 -6.86 -2.50
N ARG A 120 17.62 -7.56 -2.76
CA ARG A 120 17.64 -8.83 -3.48
C ARG A 120 18.24 -8.69 -4.89
N THR A 121 17.87 -7.62 -5.61
CA THR A 121 18.37 -7.36 -6.96
C THR A 121 19.87 -7.06 -6.94
N TRP A 122 20.32 -6.25 -5.98
CA TRP A 122 21.75 -5.93 -5.81
C TRP A 122 22.55 -7.14 -5.39
N ALA A 123 22.03 -7.99 -4.50
CA ALA A 123 22.68 -9.25 -4.14
C ALA A 123 22.94 -10.14 -5.38
N ARG A 124 21.92 -10.32 -6.24
CA ARG A 124 22.11 -11.05 -7.52
C ARG A 124 23.14 -10.42 -8.44
N GLN A 125 23.12 -9.08 -8.56
CA GLN A 125 24.09 -8.35 -9.38
C GLN A 125 25.54 -8.54 -8.90
N MET A 126 25.73 -8.70 -7.59
CA MET A 126 27.04 -8.93 -6.98
C MET A 126 27.44 -10.43 -6.93
N GLY A 127 26.59 -11.34 -7.38
CA GLY A 127 26.83 -12.79 -7.33
C GLY A 127 26.59 -13.42 -5.96
N GLU A 128 25.92 -12.72 -5.06
CA GLU A 128 25.55 -13.19 -3.72
C GLU A 128 24.21 -13.95 -3.76
N ASP A 129 24.15 -15.02 -4.58
CA ASP A 129 22.90 -15.73 -4.89
C ASP A 129 22.19 -16.26 -3.64
N ARG A 130 22.95 -16.77 -2.66
CA ARG A 130 22.38 -17.28 -1.41
C ARG A 130 21.70 -16.18 -0.58
N GLN A 131 22.29 -14.99 -0.55
CA GLN A 131 21.67 -13.84 0.13
C GLN A 131 20.43 -13.39 -0.62
N ALA A 132 20.49 -13.38 -1.96
CA ALA A 132 19.34 -13.06 -2.80
C ALA A 132 18.17 -14.03 -2.59
N GLU A 133 18.42 -15.33 -2.38
CA GLU A 133 17.38 -16.32 -2.05
C GLU A 133 16.72 -16.02 -0.70
N LEU A 134 17.51 -15.72 0.34
CA LEU A 134 16.97 -15.36 1.66
C LEU A 134 16.13 -14.08 1.63
N LEU A 135 16.56 -13.09 0.84
CA LEU A 135 15.82 -11.83 0.66
C LEU A 135 14.55 -12.03 -0.17
N GLN A 136 14.57 -12.94 -1.16
CA GLN A 136 13.39 -13.32 -1.91
C GLN A 136 12.34 -14.00 -1.01
N GLU A 137 12.77 -14.91 -0.12
CA GLU A 137 11.88 -15.57 0.83
C GLU A 137 11.13 -14.56 1.72
N THR A 138 11.83 -13.49 2.16
CA THR A 138 11.18 -12.41 2.91
C THR A 138 10.22 -11.62 2.01
N LEU A 139 10.65 -11.22 0.83
CA LEU A 139 9.81 -10.47 -0.11
C LEU A 139 8.50 -11.22 -0.43
N ASP A 140 8.56 -12.54 -0.61
CA ASP A 140 7.38 -13.37 -0.87
C ASP A 140 6.42 -13.39 0.35
N GLU A 141 6.96 -13.36 1.58
CA GLU A 141 6.18 -13.27 2.81
C GLU A 141 5.46 -11.91 2.93
N GLU A 142 6.11 -10.78 2.57
CA GLU A 142 5.50 -9.44 2.61
C GLU A 142 4.41 -9.31 1.54
N GLU A 143 4.66 -9.75 0.31
CA GLU A 143 3.63 -9.78 -0.73
C GLU A 143 2.41 -10.62 -0.33
N GLN A 144 2.62 -11.71 0.39
CA GLN A 144 1.53 -12.56 0.88
C GLN A 144 0.74 -11.87 1.99
N THR A 145 1.42 -11.15 2.89
CA THR A 145 0.78 -10.40 3.97
C THR A 145 -0.05 -9.25 3.41
N ASP A 146 0.47 -8.48 2.45
CA ASP A 146 -0.25 -7.41 1.78
C ASP A 146 -1.54 -7.91 1.11
N ARG A 147 -1.46 -9.01 0.36
CA ARG A 147 -2.64 -9.64 -0.27
C ARG A 147 -3.67 -10.10 0.77
N LEU A 148 -3.22 -10.73 1.86
CA LEU A 148 -4.11 -11.16 2.93
C LEU A 148 -4.83 -9.98 3.58
N LEU A 149 -4.17 -8.85 3.79
CA LEU A 149 -4.76 -7.63 4.32
C LEU A 149 -5.78 -7.04 3.34
N THR A 150 -5.48 -7.02 2.04
CA THR A 150 -6.42 -6.60 0.99
C THR A 150 -7.68 -7.48 0.98
N ASP A 151 -7.50 -8.80 0.96
CA ASP A 151 -8.63 -9.74 0.96
C ASP A 151 -9.53 -9.56 2.20
N LEU A 152 -8.93 -9.31 3.36
CA LEU A 152 -9.66 -9.08 4.60
C LEU A 152 -10.39 -7.73 4.60
N ALA A 153 -9.77 -6.68 4.05
CA ALA A 153 -10.38 -5.37 3.90
C ALA A 153 -11.62 -5.43 3.00
N GLU A 154 -11.48 -6.02 1.80
CA GLU A 154 -12.53 -6.06 0.80
C GLU A 154 -13.69 -6.99 1.16
N SER A 155 -13.41 -8.12 1.81
CA SER A 155 -14.42 -9.13 2.11
C SER A 155 -15.21 -8.88 3.40
N GLU A 156 -14.69 -8.06 4.32
CA GLU A 156 -15.28 -7.96 5.67
C GLU A 156 -15.11 -6.54 6.26
N ILE A 157 -13.90 -6.08 6.52
CA ILE A 157 -13.66 -4.92 7.39
C ILE A 157 -14.19 -3.61 6.79
N ASN A 158 -13.96 -3.35 5.50
CA ASN A 158 -14.47 -2.13 4.87
C ASN A 158 -16.00 -2.12 4.77
N VAL A 159 -16.61 -3.28 4.60
CA VAL A 159 -18.07 -3.43 4.58
C VAL A 159 -18.65 -3.11 5.96
N GLU A 160 -18.08 -3.68 7.02
CA GLU A 160 -18.51 -3.40 8.40
C GLU A 160 -18.34 -1.92 8.76
N ALA A 161 -17.24 -1.27 8.32
CA ALA A 161 -17.00 0.15 8.56
C ALA A 161 -18.03 1.06 7.84
N GLU A 162 -18.47 0.68 6.62
CA GLU A 162 -19.49 1.43 5.87
C GLU A 162 -20.89 1.25 6.48
N GLU A 163 -21.26 0.04 6.88
CA GLU A 163 -22.55 -0.28 7.49
C GLU A 163 -22.72 0.45 8.84
N GLY A 164 -21.67 0.53 9.66
CA GLY A 164 -21.68 1.28 10.91
C GLY A 164 -22.00 2.78 10.73
N GLU A 165 -21.61 3.38 9.60
CA GLU A 165 -21.97 4.77 9.26
C GLU A 165 -23.46 4.91 8.87
N GLU A 166 -24.05 3.90 8.21
CA GLU A 166 -25.48 3.97 7.81
C GLU A 166 -26.42 3.89 9.01
N GLU A 167 -26.12 3.08 10.02
CA GLU A 167 -26.92 2.99 11.25
C GLU A 167 -26.90 4.28 12.08
N GLN A 168 -25.82 5.06 12.02
CA GLN A 168 -25.67 6.33 12.74
C GLN A 168 -26.28 7.53 12.02
N ARG A 169 -26.73 7.39 10.75
CA ARG A 169 -27.38 8.50 10.00
C ARG A 169 -28.77 8.76 10.54
N PRO A 170 -29.09 9.98 11.06
CA PRO A 170 -30.43 10.32 11.51
C PRO A 170 -31.43 10.13 10.38
N ALA A 171 -32.59 9.51 10.69
CA ALA A 171 -33.67 9.14 9.77
C ALA A 171 -34.28 10.28 8.91
N THR A 172 -33.78 11.51 9.04
CA THR A 172 -34.26 12.70 8.32
C THR A 172 -33.84 12.81 6.85
N ARG A 173 -32.88 12.00 6.38
CA ARG A 173 -32.44 12.01 4.95
C ARG A 173 -33.15 11.00 4.04
N SER A 174 -33.87 10.03 4.61
CA SER A 174 -34.56 8.98 3.82
C SER A 174 -35.90 9.45 3.20
N ARG A 175 -36.43 10.63 3.53
CA ARG A 175 -37.76 11.07 3.08
C ARG A 175 -37.78 11.81 1.74
N THR A 176 -36.64 12.21 1.18
CA THR A 176 -36.58 13.05 -0.04
C THR A 176 -36.42 12.24 -1.35
N LYS A 177 -36.12 10.95 -1.31
CA LYS A 177 -36.00 10.14 -2.53
C LYS A 177 -37.28 9.46 -3.01
N GLN A 178 -38.36 9.48 -2.20
CA GLN A 178 -39.65 8.81 -2.55
C GLN A 178 -40.75 9.74 -3.04
N ALA A 179 -40.54 11.06 -3.01
CA ALA A 179 -41.56 12.02 -3.47
C ALA A 179 -41.47 12.44 -4.95
N SER A 180 -40.46 11.97 -5.69
CA SER A 180 -40.23 12.37 -7.10
C SER A 180 -40.82 11.41 -8.14
N LYS A 181 -41.49 10.32 -7.74
CA LYS A 181 -42.07 9.31 -8.68
C LYS A 181 -43.57 9.29 -8.77
N ARG A 182 -44.30 10.29 -8.19
CA ARG A 182 -45.75 10.38 -8.34
C ARG A 182 -46.14 11.79 -8.80
N GLY A 183 -45.96 12.08 -10.09
CA GLY A 183 -46.44 13.37 -10.62
C GLY A 183 -46.11 13.62 -12.07
N ALA A 184 -46.40 12.66 -12.96
CA ALA A 184 -46.46 12.95 -14.39
C ALA A 184 -47.36 11.92 -15.11
N SER A 185 -48.67 12.13 -14.96
CA SER A 185 -49.63 11.61 -15.93
C SER A 185 -50.84 12.52 -15.91
N ARG A 186 -51.00 13.29 -16.96
CA ARG A 186 -52.17 13.87 -17.63
C ARG A 186 -51.86 15.28 -18.09
N ASN A 187 -51.75 15.49 -19.34
CA ASN A 187 -52.69 16.03 -20.25
C ASN A 187 -52.02 16.43 -21.57
N GLY A 188 -52.59 16.06 -22.61
CA GLY A 188 -52.50 16.15 -23.95
C GLY A 188 -52.69 17.49 -24.59
N GLY A 189 -52.36 17.57 -25.85
CA GLY A 189 -52.81 18.63 -26.77
C GLY A 189 -51.72 19.28 -27.59
N SER A 190 -51.48 18.71 -28.75
CA SER A 190 -51.56 19.37 -30.08
C SER A 190 -50.65 20.56 -30.43
N SER A 191 -50.02 20.39 -31.53
CA SER A 191 -49.79 21.33 -32.66
C SER A 191 -48.43 22.01 -32.77
N SER A 192 -47.78 21.58 -33.79
CA SER A 192 -47.27 22.29 -35.01
C SER A 192 -45.96 23.09 -34.93
N GLU A 193 -45.11 22.58 -35.76
CA GLU A 193 -44.37 23.29 -36.81
C GLU A 193 -43.12 24.13 -36.51
N ASN A 194 -42.13 23.67 -37.20
CA ASN A 194 -41.15 24.44 -38.00
C ASN A 194 -39.87 24.92 -37.31
N GLY A 195 -38.79 24.40 -37.85
CA GLY A 195 -37.81 25.26 -38.53
C GLY A 195 -36.39 25.12 -38.09
N ASN A 196 -35.70 24.41 -38.89
CA ASN A 196 -34.43 24.82 -39.53
C ASN A 196 -33.11 24.89 -38.76
N MET A 197 -32.20 24.05 -39.25
CA MET A 197 -30.83 24.29 -39.68
C MET A 197 -29.83 24.98 -38.70
N GLY A 198 -28.72 24.34 -38.60
CA GLY A 198 -27.44 24.89 -38.22
C GLY A 198 -26.42 23.80 -37.90
N ALA A 199 -25.81 23.29 -38.96
CA ALA A 199 -24.54 22.59 -38.91
C ALA A 199 -23.45 23.59 -38.50
N ASP A 200 -22.48 23.15 -37.76
CA ASP A 200 -21.09 23.45 -38.09
C ASP A 200 -20.19 22.39 -37.48
N GLU A 201 -19.51 21.78 -38.41
CA GLU A 201 -18.31 20.97 -38.28
C GLU A 201 -17.18 21.89 -37.81
N ASP A 202 -16.27 21.40 -36.98
CA ASP A 202 -14.87 21.65 -37.26
C ASP A 202 -13.98 20.56 -36.71
N GLU A 203 -13.25 20.05 -37.58
CA GLU A 203 -12.17 19.12 -37.69
C GLU A 203 -10.87 19.63 -37.06
N THR A 204 -10.00 18.63 -36.94
CA THR A 204 -8.52 18.65 -37.11
C THR A 204 -7.72 19.05 -35.88
N GLU A 205 -6.62 18.43 -35.53
CA GLU A 205 -5.53 17.86 -36.33
C GLU A 205 -4.69 16.86 -35.53
N GLU A 206 -4.29 15.79 -36.19
CA GLU A 206 -3.12 14.96 -35.89
C GLU A 206 -1.83 15.76 -36.12
N GLU A 207 -0.83 15.53 -35.31
CA GLU A 207 0.56 15.61 -35.78
C GLU A 207 1.43 14.48 -35.21
N ALA A 208 1.73 13.56 -36.07
CA ALA A 208 2.83 12.61 -35.99
C ALA A 208 3.99 13.18 -36.83
N VAL A 209 5.19 13.21 -36.28
CA VAL A 209 6.50 13.25 -37.03
C VAL A 209 7.56 12.88 -35.96
N GLY A 210 8.55 12.05 -36.10
CA GLY A 210 9.12 11.45 -37.28
C GLY A 210 10.43 10.79 -36.83
N ALA A 211 10.69 9.69 -37.44
CA ALA A 211 11.94 8.92 -37.29
C ALA A 211 13.16 9.72 -37.80
N GLY A 212 14.29 9.54 -37.13
CA GLY A 212 15.58 10.06 -37.57
C GLY A 212 16.72 9.08 -37.24
N SER A 213 17.00 8.22 -38.19
CA SER A 213 18.18 7.36 -38.30
C SER A 213 19.40 8.15 -38.78
N SER A 214 20.59 7.87 -38.26
CA SER A 214 21.88 7.76 -38.97
C SER A 214 23.03 7.66 -38.00
N ARG A 215 23.70 6.56 -37.96
CA ARG A 215 24.93 6.12 -38.62
C ARG A 215 26.22 6.84 -38.20
N SER A 216 27.12 5.99 -37.69
CA SER A 216 28.52 5.77 -38.17
C SER A 216 29.64 6.62 -37.58
N GLY A 217 30.69 5.93 -37.17
CA GLY A 217 32.08 6.39 -37.23
C GLY A 217 32.90 5.96 -36.02
N MET A 218 33.52 4.84 -36.12
CA MET A 218 34.94 4.52 -36.05
C MET A 218 35.88 5.65 -35.53
N MET A 219 36.48 5.47 -34.38
CA MET A 219 37.92 5.24 -34.19
C MET A 219 38.16 4.78 -32.75
#